data_203bf92e69075b99515a40859f31d2a5
#
_entry.id   203bf92e69075b99515a40859f31d2a5
#
_cell.length_a   1.000
_cell.length_b   1.000
_cell.length_c   1.000
_cell.angle_alpha   90.00
_cell.angle_beta   90.00
_cell.angle_gamma   90.00
#
_symmetry.space_group_name_H-M   'P 1'
#
loop_
_entity.id
_entity.type
_entity.pdbx_description
1 polymer ?
#
loop_
_entity_poly.entity_id
_entity_poly.type
_entity_poly.pdbx_seq_one_letter_code
_entity_poly.pdbx_strand_id
1 'polypeptide(L)'
;MNLLHEGLVRLGFETGSFCGIKTLPISELEQKMEAYISALQEYNAKFDLINTDDHDEIAVRHVLDSLSALPELCGAISGQYSEDSGFLIADIGSGAGLPGIPLASALPSLRFVLVERMTKRCGFLNHVKEILSLDNLSVEENQAERLEQKRFDVAVFRAFRPLEKKMTKVLLRILKDDGFLAAYKARKNKITEEMSAIPQKIDYKIIPLTVPFLTENSDETEERERNLVVIKKIVDFNK
;
A
#
# COMPACT_ATOMS: atom_id res chain seq x y z
N MET A 1 -8.65 24.22 8.00
CA MET A 1 -9.42 23.00 7.60
C MET A 1 -8.46 21.85 7.77
N ASN A 2 -8.81 20.81 8.51
CA ASN A 2 -7.91 19.65 8.64
C ASN A 2 -8.17 18.72 7.45
N LEU A 3 -7.27 18.77 6.43
CA LEU A 3 -7.42 17.97 5.20
C LEU A 3 -7.34 16.46 5.49
N LEU A 4 -6.55 16.05 6.49
CA LEU A 4 -6.43 14.65 6.86
C LEU A 4 -7.76 14.14 7.40
N HIS A 5 -8.35 14.81 8.38
CA HIS A 5 -9.64 14.43 8.96
C HIS A 5 -10.74 14.35 7.90
N GLU A 6 -10.91 15.43 7.14
CA GLU A 6 -11.93 15.48 6.09
C GLU A 6 -11.71 14.41 5.01
N GLY A 7 -10.46 14.16 4.64
CA GLY A 7 -10.09 13.12 3.70
C GLY A 7 -10.45 11.71 4.21
N LEU A 8 -10.22 11.41 5.49
CA LEU A 8 -10.61 10.16 6.10
C LEU A 8 -12.13 9.97 6.11
N VAL A 9 -12.89 11.04 6.40
CA VAL A 9 -14.38 11.03 6.31
C VAL A 9 -14.81 10.73 4.87
N ARG A 10 -14.25 11.41 3.87
CA ARG A 10 -14.58 11.18 2.46
C ARG A 10 -14.22 9.78 1.97
N LEU A 11 -13.17 9.17 2.52
CA LEU A 11 -12.80 7.78 2.25
C LEU A 11 -13.73 6.76 2.94
N GLY A 12 -14.66 7.20 3.78
CA GLY A 12 -15.67 6.34 4.41
C GLY A 12 -15.25 5.70 5.74
N PHE A 13 -14.19 6.17 6.40
CA PHE A 13 -13.74 5.60 7.68
C PHE A 13 -14.73 5.73 8.82
N GLU A 14 -15.73 6.61 8.73
CA GLU A 14 -16.82 6.73 9.72
C GLU A 14 -17.64 5.43 9.84
N THR A 15 -17.65 4.58 8.83
CA THR A 15 -18.37 3.30 8.85
C THR A 15 -17.74 2.26 9.78
N GLY A 16 -16.48 2.45 10.18
CA GLY A 16 -15.72 1.56 11.06
C GLY A 16 -15.33 0.21 10.42
N SER A 17 -15.65 -0.01 9.14
CA SER A 17 -15.28 -1.23 8.43
C SER A 17 -15.39 -1.08 6.91
N PHE A 18 -14.61 -1.88 6.17
CA PHE A 18 -14.76 -2.07 4.73
C PHE A 18 -14.96 -3.55 4.42
N CYS A 19 -16.03 -3.89 3.71
CA CYS A 19 -16.35 -5.29 3.35
C CYS A 19 -16.30 -6.27 4.53
N GLY A 20 -16.74 -5.84 5.72
CA GLY A 20 -16.73 -6.64 6.95
C GLY A 20 -15.41 -6.68 7.70
N ILE A 21 -14.35 -6.08 7.17
CA ILE A 21 -13.05 -5.97 7.86
C ILE A 21 -13.05 -4.68 8.67
N LYS A 22 -12.90 -4.80 9.99
CA LYS A 22 -12.91 -3.65 10.91
C LYS A 22 -11.71 -2.74 10.68
N THR A 23 -11.97 -1.43 10.72
CA THR A 23 -10.92 -0.42 10.71
C THR A 23 -10.72 0.17 12.10
N LEU A 24 -9.58 0.80 12.31
CA LEU A 24 -9.36 1.64 13.48
C LEU A 24 -10.38 2.80 13.49
N PRO A 25 -10.91 3.24 14.65
CA PRO A 25 -11.74 4.42 14.74
C PRO A 25 -11.05 5.64 14.12
N ILE A 26 -11.81 6.49 13.43
CA ILE A 26 -11.27 7.63 12.68
C ILE A 26 -10.39 8.55 13.53
N SER A 27 -10.80 8.83 14.79
CA SER A 27 -10.03 9.69 15.69
C SER A 27 -8.67 9.11 16.07
N GLU A 28 -8.59 7.79 16.25
CA GLU A 28 -7.37 7.09 16.58
C GLU A 28 -6.45 6.97 15.33
N LEU A 29 -7.05 6.71 14.17
CA LEU A 29 -6.32 6.67 12.90
C LEU A 29 -5.72 8.04 12.57
N GLU A 30 -6.50 9.11 12.72
CA GLU A 30 -6.04 10.49 12.55
C GLU A 30 -4.83 10.79 13.44
N GLN A 31 -4.90 10.49 14.74
CA GLN A 31 -3.78 10.67 15.66
C GLN A 31 -2.51 9.92 15.23
N LYS A 32 -2.67 8.67 14.80
CA LYS A 32 -1.53 7.89 14.28
C LYS A 32 -0.95 8.52 13.00
N MET A 33 -1.79 8.98 12.09
CA MET A 33 -1.33 9.58 10.83
C MET A 33 -0.66 10.93 11.05
N GLU A 34 -1.12 11.75 12.00
CA GLU A 34 -0.45 13.00 12.38
C GLU A 34 0.94 12.72 12.98
N ALA A 35 1.05 11.73 13.85
CA ALA A 35 2.34 11.31 14.41
C ALA A 35 3.28 10.77 13.31
N TYR A 36 2.75 10.03 12.33
CA TYR A 36 3.51 9.54 11.18
C TYR A 36 3.99 10.68 10.27
N ILE A 37 3.13 11.65 9.98
CA ILE A 37 3.49 12.85 9.18
C ILE A 37 4.62 13.61 9.87
N SER A 38 4.50 13.83 11.18
CA SER A 38 5.54 14.51 11.97
C SER A 38 6.89 13.76 11.93
N ALA A 39 6.86 12.43 12.05
CA ALA A 39 8.05 11.60 11.91
C ALA A 39 8.66 11.67 10.51
N LEU A 40 7.83 11.68 9.46
CA LEU A 40 8.30 11.86 8.08
C LEU A 40 9.01 13.20 7.91
N GLN A 41 8.43 14.30 8.38
CA GLN A 41 9.03 15.64 8.30
C GLN A 41 10.38 15.70 9.02
N GLU A 42 10.47 15.12 10.23
CA GLU A 42 11.71 15.10 11.00
C GLU A 42 12.83 14.31 10.29
N TYR A 43 12.51 13.13 9.76
CA TYR A 43 13.49 12.25 9.13
C TYR A 43 13.81 12.65 7.69
N ASN A 44 12.87 13.28 6.98
CA ASN A 44 13.05 13.69 5.59
C ASN A 44 14.22 14.67 5.43
N ALA A 45 14.38 15.59 6.36
CA ALA A 45 15.51 16.54 6.40
C ALA A 45 16.90 15.85 6.40
N LYS A 46 16.97 14.57 6.80
CA LYS A 46 18.24 13.81 6.91
C LYS A 46 18.41 12.73 5.88
N PHE A 47 17.31 12.20 5.32
CA PHE A 47 17.33 10.95 4.57
C PHE A 47 16.62 10.98 3.22
N ASP A 48 16.04 12.10 2.80
CA ASP A 48 15.32 12.22 1.51
C ASP A 48 14.30 11.07 1.30
N LEU A 49 13.41 10.89 2.26
CA LEU A 49 12.42 9.81 2.22
C LEU A 49 11.30 10.09 1.22
N ILE A 50 10.89 11.36 1.13
CA ILE A 50 9.82 11.88 0.27
C ILE A 50 10.23 13.26 -0.27
N ASN A 51 9.53 13.71 -1.33
CA ASN A 51 9.90 14.95 -2.06
C ASN A 51 9.28 16.23 -1.50
N THR A 52 8.71 16.20 -0.31
CA THR A 52 8.05 17.37 0.31
C THR A 52 8.12 17.29 1.82
N ASP A 53 8.14 18.46 2.48
CA ASP A 53 8.03 18.59 3.93
C ASP A 53 6.72 19.31 4.33
N ASP A 54 5.88 19.64 3.35
CA ASP A 54 4.58 20.26 3.60
C ASP A 54 3.60 19.23 4.17
N HIS A 55 3.03 19.57 5.33
CA HIS A 55 2.11 18.68 6.08
C HIS A 55 0.89 18.28 5.23
N ASP A 56 0.24 19.25 4.60
CA ASP A 56 -0.99 18.99 3.85
C ASP A 56 -0.70 18.20 2.56
N GLU A 57 0.44 18.44 1.93
CA GLU A 57 0.88 17.66 0.79
C GLU A 57 1.19 16.21 1.19
N ILE A 58 1.84 15.97 2.34
CA ILE A 58 2.09 14.64 2.88
C ILE A 58 0.76 13.94 3.20
N ALA A 59 -0.15 14.63 3.88
CA ALA A 59 -1.47 14.10 4.22
C ALA A 59 -2.23 13.65 2.96
N VAL A 60 -2.28 14.49 1.92
CA VAL A 60 -3.07 14.20 0.70
C VAL A 60 -2.35 13.22 -0.23
N ARG A 61 -1.10 13.51 -0.61
CA ARG A 61 -0.40 12.74 -1.66
C ARG A 61 0.24 11.46 -1.16
N HIS A 62 0.34 11.27 0.16
CA HIS A 62 0.98 10.10 0.71
C HIS A 62 0.04 9.29 1.61
N VAL A 63 -0.57 9.91 2.62
CA VAL A 63 -1.45 9.20 3.56
C VAL A 63 -2.79 8.84 2.91
N LEU A 64 -3.55 9.85 2.45
CA LEU A 64 -4.86 9.61 1.83
C LEU A 64 -4.75 8.81 0.53
N ASP A 65 -3.71 9.05 -0.28
CA ASP A 65 -3.40 8.24 -1.47
C ASP A 65 -3.20 6.76 -1.10
N SER A 66 -2.45 6.46 -0.04
CA SER A 66 -2.26 5.09 0.44
C SER A 66 -3.55 4.44 0.93
N LEU A 67 -4.39 5.19 1.63
CA LEU A 67 -5.65 4.70 2.20
C LEU A 67 -6.78 4.62 1.17
N SER A 68 -6.69 5.33 0.05
CA SER A 68 -7.74 5.35 -1.00
C SER A 68 -8.02 3.98 -1.62
N ALA A 69 -7.05 3.07 -1.62
CA ALA A 69 -7.23 1.72 -2.14
C ALA A 69 -7.87 0.74 -1.13
N LEU A 70 -8.14 1.18 0.10
CA LEU A 70 -8.57 0.29 1.18
C LEU A 70 -9.90 -0.40 0.90
N PRO A 71 -10.94 0.27 0.37
CA PRO A 71 -12.19 -0.40 0.01
C PRO A 71 -11.99 -1.53 -1.00
N GLU A 72 -11.16 -1.30 -2.02
CA GLU A 72 -10.87 -2.28 -3.06
C GLU A 72 -10.02 -3.45 -2.55
N LEU A 73 -9.02 -3.17 -1.71
CA LEU A 73 -8.23 -4.20 -1.05
C LEU A 73 -9.09 -5.06 -0.13
N CYS A 74 -9.89 -4.46 0.74
CA CYS A 74 -10.80 -5.18 1.63
C CYS A 74 -11.82 -6.00 0.84
N GLY A 75 -12.37 -5.47 -0.25
CA GLY A 75 -13.25 -6.21 -1.15
C GLY A 75 -12.57 -7.43 -1.77
N ALA A 76 -11.32 -7.29 -2.20
CA ALA A 76 -10.56 -8.38 -2.82
C ALA A 76 -10.20 -9.50 -1.85
N ILE A 77 -10.00 -9.19 -0.56
CA ILE A 77 -9.60 -10.17 0.46
C ILE A 77 -10.76 -10.73 1.28
N SER A 78 -11.94 -10.09 1.30
CA SER A 78 -13.06 -10.42 2.18
C SER A 78 -13.53 -11.88 2.08
N GLY A 79 -13.44 -12.48 0.90
CA GLY A 79 -13.79 -13.90 0.70
C GLY A 79 -12.76 -14.91 1.22
N GLN A 80 -11.55 -14.47 1.56
CA GLN A 80 -10.44 -15.32 2.01
C GLN A 80 -10.01 -15.01 3.46
N TYR A 81 -10.42 -13.84 3.97
CA TYR A 81 -10.05 -13.35 5.28
C TYR A 81 -10.97 -13.91 6.37
N SER A 82 -10.36 -14.37 7.47
CA SER A 82 -11.00 -14.51 8.77
C SER A 82 -10.03 -14.00 9.85
N GLU A 83 -10.54 -13.58 11.00
CA GLU A 83 -9.70 -13.03 12.08
C GLU A 83 -8.58 -14.00 12.50
N ASP A 84 -8.82 -15.30 12.42
CA ASP A 84 -7.86 -16.35 12.76
C ASP A 84 -7.00 -16.83 11.58
N SER A 85 -7.23 -16.34 10.37
CA SER A 85 -6.54 -16.83 9.15
C SER A 85 -5.05 -16.54 9.11
N GLY A 86 -4.57 -15.62 9.97
CA GLY A 86 -3.20 -15.16 9.94
C GLY A 86 -2.81 -14.46 8.63
N PHE A 87 -3.78 -13.80 8.00
CA PHE A 87 -3.63 -13.11 6.72
C PHE A 87 -2.44 -12.14 6.75
N LEU A 88 -1.56 -12.26 5.77
CA LEU A 88 -0.27 -11.57 5.75
C LEU A 88 -0.11 -10.73 4.49
N ILE A 89 0.06 -9.43 4.68
CA ILE A 89 0.29 -8.46 3.60
C ILE A 89 1.75 -8.00 3.63
N ALA A 90 2.43 -8.07 2.49
CA ALA A 90 3.76 -7.48 2.33
C ALA A 90 3.67 -6.12 1.66
N ASP A 91 4.42 -5.13 2.13
CA ASP A 91 4.72 -3.92 1.39
C ASP A 91 6.14 -4.02 0.83
N ILE A 92 6.28 -4.13 -0.48
CA ILE A 92 7.55 -4.45 -1.14
C ILE A 92 8.27 -3.18 -1.61
N GLY A 93 9.44 -2.95 -1.04
CA GLY A 93 10.21 -1.72 -1.26
C GLY A 93 9.57 -0.54 -0.54
N SER A 94 9.24 -0.74 0.73
CA SER A 94 8.40 0.17 1.53
C SER A 94 8.91 1.61 1.58
N GLY A 95 10.22 1.83 1.45
CA GLY A 95 10.81 3.17 1.45
C GLY A 95 10.50 3.97 2.71
N ALA A 96 9.65 4.97 2.56
CA ALA A 96 9.10 5.75 3.68
C ALA A 96 7.98 5.01 4.45
N GLY A 97 7.63 3.78 4.09
CA GLY A 97 6.53 3.00 4.67
C GLY A 97 5.20 3.19 3.97
N LEU A 98 5.22 3.54 2.71
CA LEU A 98 4.03 3.88 1.92
C LEU A 98 3.81 2.85 0.80
N PRO A 99 2.67 2.15 0.77
CA PRO A 99 1.44 2.37 1.55
C PRO A 99 1.36 1.61 2.89
N GLY A 100 2.34 0.80 3.26
CA GLY A 100 2.27 -0.19 4.33
C GLY A 100 1.92 0.37 5.71
N ILE A 101 2.51 1.50 6.14
CA ILE A 101 2.23 2.10 7.46
C ILE A 101 0.79 2.61 7.55
N PRO A 102 0.27 3.42 6.61
CA PRO A 102 -1.13 3.81 6.63
C PRO A 102 -2.10 2.63 6.64
N LEU A 103 -1.84 1.60 5.81
CA LEU A 103 -2.67 0.40 5.75
C LEU A 103 -2.64 -0.41 7.05
N ALA A 104 -1.45 -0.61 7.64
CA ALA A 104 -1.30 -1.32 8.91
C ALA A 104 -1.97 -0.58 10.07
N SER A 105 -1.89 0.75 10.07
CA SER A 105 -2.57 1.60 11.06
C SER A 105 -4.09 1.50 10.94
N ALA A 106 -4.61 1.46 9.72
CA ALA A 106 -6.04 1.40 9.46
C ALA A 106 -6.66 0.02 9.73
N LEU A 107 -5.88 -1.06 9.57
CA LEU A 107 -6.35 -2.46 9.62
C LEU A 107 -5.64 -3.26 10.71
N PRO A 108 -5.97 -3.04 12.00
CA PRO A 108 -5.25 -3.66 13.13
C PRO A 108 -5.40 -5.19 13.19
N SER A 109 -6.44 -5.76 12.57
CA SER A 109 -6.66 -7.20 12.51
C SER A 109 -5.87 -7.94 11.43
N LEU A 110 -5.22 -7.21 10.51
CA LEU A 110 -4.37 -7.80 9.47
C LEU A 110 -2.89 -7.65 9.84
N ARG A 111 -2.07 -8.61 9.43
CA ARG A 111 -0.62 -8.56 9.67
C ARG A 111 0.13 -8.02 8.47
N PHE A 112 1.14 -7.18 8.73
CA PHE A 112 1.94 -6.52 7.71
C PHE A 112 3.43 -6.80 7.88
N VAL A 113 4.12 -6.94 6.75
CA VAL A 113 5.58 -7.01 6.67
C VAL A 113 6.06 -5.92 5.71
N LEU A 114 6.80 -4.95 6.22
CA LEU A 114 7.47 -3.96 5.38
C LEU A 114 8.82 -4.51 4.94
N VAL A 115 8.99 -4.74 3.66
CA VAL A 115 10.24 -5.26 3.09
C VAL A 115 11.01 -4.10 2.48
N GLU A 116 12.15 -3.78 3.05
CA GLU A 116 13.05 -2.72 2.59
C GLU A 116 14.50 -3.19 2.66
N ARG A 117 15.31 -2.84 1.66
CA ARG A 117 16.71 -3.28 1.57
C ARG A 117 17.72 -2.35 2.23
N MET A 118 17.33 -1.10 2.45
CA MET A 118 18.24 -0.06 2.96
C MET A 118 18.14 0.03 4.49
N THR A 119 19.21 -0.31 5.19
CA THR A 119 19.29 -0.30 6.67
C THR A 119 18.79 1.00 7.29
N LYS A 120 19.14 2.17 6.70
CA LYS A 120 18.69 3.47 7.21
C LYS A 120 17.17 3.64 7.14
N ARG A 121 16.54 3.16 6.05
CA ARG A 121 15.08 3.19 5.90
C ARG A 121 14.42 2.18 6.84
N CYS A 122 14.99 1.00 7.02
CA CYS A 122 14.52 0.04 8.02
C CYS A 122 14.56 0.62 9.43
N GLY A 123 15.60 1.40 9.76
CA GLY A 123 15.68 2.13 11.03
C GLY A 123 14.53 3.12 11.22
N PHE A 124 14.20 3.90 10.18
CA PHE A 124 13.03 4.79 10.18
C PHE A 124 11.71 4.01 10.36
N LEU A 125 11.51 2.93 9.58
CA LEU A 125 10.30 2.12 9.65
C LEU A 125 10.09 1.49 11.04
N ASN A 126 11.16 1.03 11.70
CA ASN A 126 11.10 0.52 13.07
C ASN A 126 10.75 1.63 14.06
N HIS A 127 11.35 2.81 13.91
CA HIS A 127 11.01 3.97 14.75
C HIS A 127 9.52 4.34 14.61
N VAL A 128 8.99 4.42 13.39
CA VAL A 128 7.58 4.71 13.17
C VAL A 128 6.68 3.62 13.75
N LYS A 129 7.04 2.35 13.57
CA LYS A 129 6.32 1.22 14.19
C LYS A 129 6.18 1.41 15.70
N GLU A 130 7.26 1.81 16.38
CA GLU A 130 7.27 2.04 17.83
C GLU A 130 6.39 3.21 18.25
N ILE A 131 6.55 4.40 17.64
CA ILE A 131 5.79 5.59 18.01
C ILE A 131 4.28 5.44 17.74
N LEU A 132 3.90 4.66 16.70
CA LEU A 132 2.50 4.37 16.38
C LEU A 132 1.96 3.14 17.11
N SER A 133 2.79 2.41 17.86
CA SER A 133 2.41 1.16 18.54
C SER A 133 1.71 0.18 17.60
N LEU A 134 2.38 -0.17 16.49
CA LEU A 134 1.85 -1.09 15.46
C LEU A 134 2.28 -2.53 15.74
N ASP A 135 1.56 -3.24 16.61
CA ASP A 135 1.85 -4.64 16.96
C ASP A 135 1.62 -5.61 15.79
N ASN A 136 0.78 -5.21 14.83
CA ASN A 136 0.46 -5.96 13.63
C ASN A 136 1.47 -5.77 12.48
N LEU A 137 2.57 -5.01 12.70
CA LEU A 137 3.57 -4.67 11.70
C LEU A 137 4.94 -5.25 12.08
N SER A 138 5.65 -5.79 11.10
CA SER A 138 7.07 -6.13 11.20
C SER A 138 7.86 -5.50 10.06
N VAL A 139 9.14 -5.19 10.30
CA VAL A 139 10.07 -4.67 9.29
C VAL A 139 11.10 -5.76 8.98
N GLU A 140 11.29 -6.06 7.71
CA GLU A 140 12.25 -7.04 7.23
C GLU A 140 13.27 -6.36 6.31
N GLU A 141 14.53 -6.28 6.76
CA GLU A 141 15.64 -5.80 5.95
C GLU A 141 16.03 -6.86 4.93
N ASN A 142 15.41 -6.81 3.76
CA ASN A 142 15.60 -7.82 2.72
C ASN A 142 15.30 -7.27 1.32
N GLN A 143 15.61 -8.07 0.31
CA GLN A 143 15.25 -7.84 -1.08
C GLN A 143 14.12 -8.80 -1.49
N ALA A 144 13.21 -8.35 -2.35
CA ALA A 144 12.10 -9.17 -2.84
C ALA A 144 12.57 -10.51 -3.43
N GLU A 145 13.73 -10.49 -4.08
CA GLU A 145 14.35 -11.67 -4.71
C GLU A 145 14.77 -12.76 -3.72
N ARG A 146 14.96 -12.41 -2.44
CA ARG A 146 15.42 -13.33 -1.38
C ARG A 146 14.30 -13.82 -0.47
N LEU A 147 13.10 -13.28 -0.63
CA LEU A 147 11.94 -13.68 0.17
C LEU A 147 11.52 -15.13 -0.12
N GLU A 148 10.96 -15.77 0.89
CA GLU A 148 10.41 -17.11 0.79
C GLU A 148 9.25 -17.16 -0.22
N GLN A 149 9.12 -18.32 -0.87
CA GLN A 149 8.01 -18.57 -1.79
C GLN A 149 6.72 -18.81 -1.03
N LYS A 150 5.58 -18.45 -1.64
CA LYS A 150 4.24 -18.75 -1.11
C LYS A 150 4.01 -18.27 0.33
N ARG A 151 4.56 -17.12 0.68
CA ARG A 151 4.50 -16.59 2.04
C ARG A 151 3.34 -15.62 2.26
N PHE A 152 3.04 -14.77 1.29
CA PHE A 152 2.12 -13.66 1.44
C PHE A 152 0.78 -13.90 0.75
N ASP A 153 -0.30 -13.43 1.36
CA ASP A 153 -1.62 -13.41 0.77
C ASP A 153 -1.74 -12.26 -0.24
N VAL A 154 -1.19 -11.10 0.13
CA VAL A 154 -1.14 -9.91 -0.74
C VAL A 154 0.25 -9.30 -0.69
N ALA A 155 0.73 -8.81 -1.82
CA ALA A 155 1.88 -7.91 -1.86
C ALA A 155 1.46 -6.56 -2.47
N VAL A 156 1.54 -5.51 -1.65
CA VAL A 156 1.33 -4.13 -2.07
C VAL A 156 2.66 -3.47 -2.39
N PHE A 157 2.66 -2.48 -3.27
CA PHE A 157 3.82 -1.62 -3.53
C PHE A 157 3.41 -0.33 -4.23
N ARG A 158 4.16 0.75 -3.95
CA ARG A 158 4.01 2.05 -4.57
C ARG A 158 5.38 2.59 -4.99
N ALA A 159 5.44 3.27 -6.14
CA ALA A 159 6.69 3.82 -6.68
C ALA A 159 7.86 2.83 -6.73
N PHE A 160 7.54 1.53 -6.79
CA PHE A 160 8.50 0.47 -7.00
C PHE A 160 8.97 0.47 -8.46
N ARG A 161 10.08 -0.22 -8.75
CA ARG A 161 10.58 -0.32 -10.14
C ARG A 161 9.51 -0.88 -11.10
N PRO A 162 9.60 -0.60 -12.41
CA PRO A 162 8.67 -1.15 -13.40
C PRO A 162 8.56 -2.67 -13.31
N LEU A 163 7.36 -3.19 -13.57
CA LEU A 163 7.08 -4.62 -13.59
C LEU A 163 7.63 -5.26 -14.87
N GLU A 164 8.93 -5.50 -14.88
CA GLU A 164 9.58 -6.29 -15.94
C GLU A 164 9.39 -7.79 -15.68
N LYS A 165 9.57 -8.62 -16.71
CA LYS A 165 9.46 -10.09 -16.67
C LYS A 165 10.10 -10.72 -15.43
N LYS A 166 11.34 -10.32 -15.09
CA LYS A 166 12.08 -10.90 -13.97
C LYS A 166 11.43 -10.53 -12.64
N MET A 167 11.09 -9.25 -12.46
CA MET A 167 10.50 -8.76 -11.21
C MET A 167 9.08 -9.29 -11.02
N THR A 168 8.27 -9.33 -12.07
CA THR A 168 6.94 -9.95 -12.02
C THR A 168 7.01 -11.40 -11.54
N LYS A 169 7.96 -12.20 -12.06
CA LYS A 169 8.17 -13.58 -11.57
C LYS A 169 8.53 -13.64 -10.09
N VAL A 170 9.39 -12.74 -9.63
CA VAL A 170 9.79 -12.65 -8.21
C VAL A 170 8.57 -12.35 -7.35
N LEU A 171 7.80 -11.31 -7.71
CA LEU A 171 6.62 -10.90 -6.93
C LEU A 171 5.51 -11.96 -6.93
N LEU A 172 5.25 -12.63 -8.05
CA LEU A 172 4.28 -13.72 -8.09
C LEU A 172 4.73 -14.97 -7.31
N ARG A 173 6.04 -15.21 -7.23
CA ARG A 173 6.60 -16.35 -6.48
C ARG A 173 6.39 -16.25 -4.98
N ILE A 174 6.48 -15.04 -4.40
CA ILE A 174 6.32 -14.82 -2.97
C ILE A 174 4.87 -14.90 -2.50
N LEU A 175 3.91 -14.85 -3.41
CA LEU A 175 2.49 -14.98 -3.12
C LEU A 175 2.10 -16.44 -2.90
N LYS A 176 1.17 -16.69 -1.98
CA LYS A 176 0.42 -17.93 -1.89
C LYS A 176 -0.33 -18.21 -3.19
N ASP A 177 -0.92 -19.39 -3.35
CA ASP A 177 -1.54 -19.78 -4.62
C ASP A 177 -2.74 -18.89 -4.97
N ASP A 178 -3.55 -18.47 -3.99
CA ASP A 178 -4.69 -17.56 -4.15
C ASP A 178 -4.33 -16.08 -3.92
N GLY A 179 -3.04 -15.79 -3.71
CA GLY A 179 -2.55 -14.45 -3.44
C GLY A 179 -2.52 -13.55 -4.68
N PHE A 180 -2.47 -12.24 -4.46
CA PHE A 180 -2.41 -11.26 -5.54
C PHE A 180 -1.46 -10.09 -5.24
N LEU A 181 -1.04 -9.41 -6.31
CA LEU A 181 -0.32 -8.15 -6.22
C LEU A 181 -1.32 -6.99 -6.27
N ALA A 182 -1.05 -5.94 -5.52
CA ALA A 182 -1.81 -4.69 -5.53
C ALA A 182 -0.84 -3.53 -5.73
N ALA A 183 -0.66 -3.11 -6.98
CA ALA A 183 0.28 -2.06 -7.36
C ALA A 183 -0.41 -0.71 -7.41
N TYR A 184 0.07 0.24 -6.60
CA TYR A 184 -0.34 1.64 -6.68
C TYR A 184 0.36 2.30 -7.87
N LYS A 185 -0.40 2.75 -8.83
CA LYS A 185 0.08 3.33 -10.08
C LYS A 185 -0.67 4.64 -10.37
N ALA A 186 -0.05 5.50 -11.19
CA ALA A 186 -0.67 6.75 -11.62
C ALA A 186 -1.46 6.53 -12.93
N ARG A 187 -0.88 6.87 -14.06
CA ARG A 187 -1.53 7.00 -15.37
C ARG A 187 -1.91 5.65 -15.98
N LYS A 188 -3.15 5.50 -16.37
CA LYS A 188 -3.69 4.29 -16.99
C LYS A 188 -2.97 3.91 -18.28
N ASN A 189 -2.61 4.90 -19.13
CA ASN A 189 -1.87 4.64 -20.37
C ASN A 189 -0.50 3.99 -20.07
N LYS A 190 0.25 4.50 -19.06
CA LYS A 190 1.53 3.92 -18.64
C LYS A 190 1.39 2.53 -18.04
N ILE A 191 0.31 2.29 -17.31
CA ILE A 191 -0.01 0.96 -16.79
C ILE A 191 -0.23 -0.01 -17.96
N THR A 192 -1.00 0.38 -18.95
CA THR A 192 -1.29 -0.47 -20.13
C THR A 192 -0.01 -0.79 -20.91
N GLU A 193 0.86 0.19 -21.14
CA GLU A 193 2.18 -0.01 -21.74
C GLU A 193 3.02 -1.03 -20.95
N GLU A 194 3.12 -0.84 -19.62
CA GLU A 194 3.89 -1.70 -18.71
C GLU A 194 3.35 -3.14 -18.71
N MET A 195 2.04 -3.31 -18.58
CA MET A 195 1.39 -4.64 -18.58
C MET A 195 1.56 -5.36 -19.91
N SER A 196 1.48 -4.64 -21.03
CA SER A 196 1.67 -5.20 -22.39
C SER A 196 3.11 -5.64 -22.63
N ALA A 197 4.08 -5.04 -21.96
CA ALA A 197 5.49 -5.41 -22.08
C ALA A 197 5.85 -6.68 -21.28
N ILE A 198 4.96 -7.17 -20.40
CA ILE A 198 5.17 -8.42 -19.66
C ILE A 198 4.86 -9.61 -20.57
N PRO A 199 5.85 -10.44 -20.91
CA PRO A 199 5.64 -11.52 -21.88
C PRO A 199 4.83 -12.72 -21.34
N GLN A 200 4.60 -12.76 -20.01
CA GLN A 200 3.76 -13.80 -19.42
C GLN A 200 2.29 -13.38 -19.48
N LYS A 201 1.43 -14.35 -19.76
CA LYS A 201 -0.01 -14.15 -19.59
C LYS A 201 -0.28 -13.91 -18.11
N ILE A 202 -0.72 -12.71 -17.76
CA ILE A 202 -1.14 -12.32 -16.42
C ILE A 202 -2.61 -11.89 -16.47
N ASP A 203 -3.33 -12.19 -15.41
CA ASP A 203 -4.69 -11.67 -15.21
C ASP A 203 -4.60 -10.42 -14.35
N TYR A 204 -5.03 -9.27 -14.87
CA TYR A 204 -4.97 -8.03 -14.12
C TYR A 204 -6.21 -7.16 -14.34
N LYS A 205 -6.51 -6.36 -13.33
CA LYS A 205 -7.58 -5.35 -13.34
C LYS A 205 -7.00 -4.00 -12.95
N ILE A 206 -7.35 -2.95 -13.69
CA ILE A 206 -7.03 -1.56 -13.34
C ILE A 206 -8.28 -0.96 -12.71
N ILE A 207 -8.14 -0.45 -11.49
CA ILE A 207 -9.22 0.14 -10.70
C ILE A 207 -8.86 1.59 -10.42
N PRO A 208 -9.62 2.57 -10.95
CA PRO A 208 -9.41 3.98 -10.64
C PRO A 208 -9.61 4.23 -9.14
N LEU A 209 -8.73 5.02 -8.54
CA LEU A 209 -8.82 5.42 -7.14
C LEU A 209 -9.25 6.88 -7.03
N THR A 210 -10.20 7.16 -6.15
CA THR A 210 -10.57 8.51 -5.76
C THR A 210 -9.78 8.89 -4.52
N VAL A 211 -8.83 9.81 -4.67
CA VAL A 211 -8.05 10.36 -3.56
C VAL A 211 -8.61 11.74 -3.23
N PRO A 212 -9.15 11.94 -2.01
CA PRO A 212 -9.70 13.24 -1.61
C PRO A 212 -8.69 14.38 -1.84
N PHE A 213 -9.17 15.51 -2.34
CA PHE A 213 -8.39 16.73 -2.66
C PHE A 213 -7.34 16.56 -3.77
N LEU A 214 -7.05 15.34 -4.22
CA LEU A 214 -6.07 15.10 -5.26
C LEU A 214 -6.73 14.79 -6.62
N THR A 215 -7.67 13.85 -6.66
CA THR A 215 -8.28 13.40 -7.92
C THR A 215 -9.69 13.96 -8.14
N GLU A 216 -10.36 14.46 -7.10
CA GLU A 216 -11.77 14.91 -7.16
C GLU A 216 -12.01 16.11 -8.09
N ASN A 217 -11.02 16.95 -8.30
CA ASN A 217 -11.12 18.17 -9.14
C ASN A 217 -10.31 18.07 -10.43
N SER A 218 -10.04 16.87 -10.92
CA SER A 218 -9.15 16.66 -12.04
C SER A 218 -9.87 16.70 -13.38
N ASP A 219 -10.42 17.85 -13.76
CA ASP A 219 -10.79 18.07 -15.16
C ASP A 219 -9.57 18.17 -16.11
N GLU A 220 -8.34 18.20 -15.60
CA GLU A 220 -7.25 18.76 -16.41
C GLU A 220 -5.89 18.07 -16.38
N THR A 221 -5.57 17.12 -15.53
CA THR A 221 -4.22 16.56 -15.66
C THR A 221 -4.14 15.06 -15.34
N GLU A 222 -3.70 14.27 -16.34
CA GLU A 222 -3.22 12.90 -16.19
C GLU A 222 -2.22 12.71 -15.02
N GLU A 223 -1.63 13.80 -14.53
CA GLU A 223 -0.67 13.79 -13.41
C GLU A 223 -1.29 13.47 -12.05
N ARG A 224 -2.60 13.72 -11.91
CA ARG A 224 -3.33 13.43 -10.66
C ARG A 224 -4.01 12.07 -10.65
N GLU A 225 -4.07 11.40 -11.79
CA GLU A 225 -4.69 10.08 -11.91
C GLU A 225 -4.04 9.07 -10.94
N ARG A 226 -4.86 8.29 -10.24
CA ARG A 226 -4.44 7.20 -9.35
C ARG A 226 -5.22 5.93 -9.66
N ASN A 227 -4.50 4.83 -9.68
CA ASN A 227 -5.07 3.52 -9.98
C ASN A 227 -4.47 2.45 -9.08
N LEU A 228 -5.29 1.48 -8.70
CA LEU A 228 -4.84 0.21 -8.15
C LEU A 228 -4.82 -0.83 -9.26
N VAL A 229 -3.68 -1.45 -9.48
CA VAL A 229 -3.57 -2.58 -10.40
C VAL A 229 -3.52 -3.87 -9.60
N VAL A 230 -4.60 -4.64 -9.65
CA VAL A 230 -4.67 -5.96 -9.03
C VAL A 230 -4.23 -7.00 -10.04
N ILE A 231 -3.18 -7.76 -9.72
CA ILE A 231 -2.61 -8.80 -10.59
C ILE A 231 -2.72 -10.14 -9.89
N LYS A 232 -3.46 -11.07 -10.47
CA LYS A 232 -3.62 -12.44 -9.96
C LYS A 232 -2.63 -13.39 -10.61
N LYS A 233 -2.15 -14.34 -9.82
CA LYS A 233 -1.37 -15.46 -10.34
C LYS A 233 -2.29 -16.36 -11.16
N ILE A 234 -1.95 -16.58 -12.44
CA ILE A 234 -2.64 -17.60 -13.22
C ILE A 234 -2.09 -18.95 -12.76
N VAL A 235 -2.91 -19.72 -12.08
CA VAL A 235 -2.59 -21.12 -11.76
C VAL A 235 -2.86 -21.91 -13.03
N ASP A 236 -1.79 -22.33 -13.74
CA ASP A 236 -1.94 -23.28 -14.84
C ASP A 236 -2.42 -24.62 -14.27
N PHE A 237 -3.69 -24.93 -14.44
CA PHE A 237 -4.28 -26.25 -14.10
C PHE A 237 -3.75 -27.39 -14.97
N ASN A 238 -2.80 -27.12 -15.87
CA ASN A 238 -2.20 -28.11 -16.77
C ASN A 238 -0.71 -28.32 -16.42
N LYS A 239 -0.45 -29.01 -15.31
CA LYS A 239 0.78 -29.78 -15.09
C LYS A 239 0.45 -31.01 -14.27
#